data_b731b99581f80de356508a848cd5390e
#
_entry.id   b731b99581f80de356508a848cd5390e
#
_cell.length_a   1.000
_cell.length_b   1.000
_cell.length_c   1.000
_cell.angle_alpha   90.00
_cell.angle_beta   90.00
_cell.angle_gamma   90.00
#
_symmetry.space_group_name_H-M   'P 1'
#
loop_
_entity.id
_entity.type
_entity.pdbx_description
1 polymer ?
#
loop_
_entity_poly.entity_id
_entity_poly.type
_entity_poly.pdbx_seq_one_letter_code
_entity_poly.pdbx_strand_id
1 'polypeptide(L)'
;MIALTKEQSKTLTLLKGFAIILVVMIHCDVRNAMGVEHLSGLDLYMQGLTRVIVINAVPLFFFISGYLFFLKKDTYQNKWKKRFKSLVIPYIIWCIIGFLIPFVFQQVLGLGYLFKGGAGHLKPIAEFEALDYLKMFWNIRDGAPILSTLWFMRNLILLVALTPIFHFLATRLKWGFPVLLAANYLIFHQNFLCLSSADMFFFGMGNWLVLSANSGGGTFT
;
A
#
# COMPACT_ATOMS: atom_id res chain seq x y z
N MET A 1 -4.43 -26.86 -10.67
CA MET A 1 -4.00 -25.47 -10.87
C MET A 1 -5.22 -24.59 -11.16
N ILE A 2 -5.47 -23.59 -10.31
CA ILE A 2 -6.67 -22.77 -10.41
C ILE A 2 -6.46 -21.71 -11.49
N ALA A 3 -7.26 -21.76 -12.55
CA ALA A 3 -7.42 -20.67 -13.50
C ALA A 3 -8.67 -19.88 -13.12
N LEU A 4 -8.57 -18.55 -13.10
CA LEU A 4 -9.75 -17.70 -12.88
C LEU A 4 -10.71 -17.85 -14.06
N THR A 5 -12.00 -18.01 -13.75
CA THR A 5 -13.04 -17.83 -14.73
C THR A 5 -13.14 -16.36 -15.16
N LYS A 6 -13.75 -16.09 -16.29
CA LYS A 6 -13.98 -14.73 -16.79
C LYS A 6 -14.76 -13.88 -15.76
N GLU A 7 -15.75 -14.47 -15.10
CA GLU A 7 -16.55 -13.85 -14.03
C GLU A 7 -15.71 -13.52 -12.80
N GLN A 8 -14.89 -14.45 -12.31
CA GLN A 8 -14.00 -14.22 -11.18
C GLN A 8 -12.98 -13.10 -11.47
N SER A 9 -12.42 -13.06 -12.68
CA SER A 9 -11.51 -11.99 -13.10
C SER A 9 -12.20 -10.63 -13.11
N LYS A 10 -13.46 -10.56 -13.58
CA LYS A 10 -14.28 -9.36 -13.58
C LYS A 10 -14.60 -8.90 -12.15
N THR A 11 -15.00 -9.81 -11.28
CA THR A 11 -15.27 -9.53 -9.86
C THR A 11 -14.05 -8.96 -9.16
N LEU A 12 -12.87 -9.55 -9.34
CA LEU A 12 -11.61 -9.03 -8.76
C LEU A 12 -11.24 -7.65 -9.29
N THR A 13 -11.55 -7.36 -10.55
CA THR A 13 -11.33 -6.03 -11.14
C THR A 13 -12.28 -5.00 -10.52
N LEU A 14 -13.54 -5.35 -10.32
CA LEU A 14 -14.53 -4.50 -9.64
C LEU A 14 -14.15 -4.24 -8.19
N LEU A 15 -13.76 -5.28 -7.45
CA LEU A 15 -13.30 -5.14 -6.05
C LEU A 15 -12.08 -4.22 -5.93
N LYS A 16 -11.14 -4.30 -6.86
CA LYS A 16 -10.00 -3.36 -6.90
C LYS A 16 -10.44 -1.92 -7.18
N GLY A 17 -11.33 -1.75 -8.15
CA GLY A 17 -11.89 -0.42 -8.46
C GLY A 17 -12.60 0.17 -7.24
N PHE A 18 -13.41 -0.62 -6.56
CA PHE A 18 -14.08 -0.22 -5.32
C PHE A 18 -13.07 0.13 -4.20
N ALA A 19 -12.05 -0.71 -3.99
CA ALA A 19 -11.01 -0.44 -3.00
C ALA A 19 -10.24 0.87 -3.30
N ILE A 20 -9.99 1.19 -4.57
CA ILE A 20 -9.37 2.48 -4.96
C ILE A 20 -10.29 3.66 -4.60
N ILE A 21 -11.59 3.57 -4.86
CA ILE A 21 -12.56 4.62 -4.47
C ILE A 21 -12.51 4.83 -2.95
N LEU A 22 -12.52 3.75 -2.17
CA LEU A 22 -12.42 3.85 -0.70
C LEU A 22 -11.09 4.49 -0.26
N VAL A 23 -9.97 4.17 -0.91
CA VAL A 23 -8.67 4.81 -0.62
C VAL A 23 -8.71 6.31 -0.93
N VAL A 24 -9.36 6.72 -2.02
CA VAL A 24 -9.55 8.14 -2.33
C VAL A 24 -10.40 8.81 -1.23
N MET A 25 -11.46 8.15 -0.78
CA MET A 25 -12.32 8.67 0.30
C MET A 25 -11.59 8.90 1.63
N ILE A 26 -10.58 8.07 1.97
CA ILE A 26 -9.72 8.28 3.15
C ILE A 26 -9.02 9.66 3.09
N HIS A 27 -8.62 10.06 1.90
CA HIS A 27 -7.86 11.30 1.69
C HIS A 27 -8.73 12.52 1.40
N CYS A 28 -10.05 12.33 1.22
CA CYS A 28 -11.04 13.39 1.01
C CYS A 28 -11.77 13.79 2.30
N ASP A 29 -11.09 13.80 3.45
CA ASP A 29 -11.69 14.28 4.71
C ASP A 29 -11.86 15.81 4.67
N VAL A 30 -13.00 16.23 4.15
CA VAL A 30 -13.35 17.63 3.92
C VAL A 30 -13.42 18.44 5.23
N ARG A 31 -13.58 17.79 6.38
CA ARG A 31 -13.75 18.47 7.68
C ARG A 31 -12.47 19.04 8.25
N ASN A 32 -11.35 18.30 8.09
CA ASN A 32 -10.04 18.85 8.44
C ASN A 32 -9.71 20.07 7.59
N ALA A 33 -10.26 20.14 6.36
CA ALA A 33 -10.11 21.29 5.47
C ALA A 33 -11.06 22.44 5.80
N MET A 34 -12.22 22.18 6.42
CA MET A 34 -13.24 23.20 6.74
C MET A 34 -13.19 23.71 8.19
N GLY A 35 -12.35 23.15 9.05
CA GLY A 35 -12.21 23.60 10.44
C GLY A 35 -13.49 23.46 11.28
N VAL A 36 -14.35 22.48 10.96
CA VAL A 36 -15.63 22.28 11.69
C VAL A 36 -15.35 21.62 13.03
N GLU A 37 -15.46 22.38 14.11
CA GLU A 37 -15.16 21.93 15.48
C GLU A 37 -16.32 21.15 16.14
N HIS A 38 -17.57 21.37 15.72
CA HIS A 38 -18.73 20.70 16.31
C HIS A 38 -19.52 19.89 15.30
N LEU A 39 -19.61 18.59 15.57
CA LEU A 39 -20.37 17.62 14.77
C LEU A 39 -21.68 17.26 15.47
N SER A 40 -22.76 17.13 14.71
CA SER A 40 -23.96 16.48 15.20
C SER A 40 -23.70 15.00 15.49
N GLY A 41 -24.51 14.38 16.36
CA GLY A 41 -24.39 12.95 16.64
C GLY A 41 -24.52 12.08 15.39
N LEU A 42 -25.32 12.49 14.41
CA LEU A 42 -25.48 11.81 13.12
C LEU A 42 -24.20 11.88 12.28
N ASP A 43 -23.56 13.05 12.24
CA ASP A 43 -22.29 13.23 11.50
C ASP A 43 -21.17 12.36 12.09
N LEU A 44 -21.12 12.25 13.42
CA LEU A 44 -20.16 11.42 14.13
C LEU A 44 -20.37 9.93 13.81
N TYR A 45 -21.63 9.48 13.76
CA TYR A 45 -22.00 8.11 13.41
C TYR A 45 -21.64 7.78 11.95
N MET A 46 -22.02 8.65 11.01
CA MET A 46 -21.70 8.48 9.57
C MET A 46 -20.20 8.47 9.34
N GLN A 47 -19.45 9.26 10.07
CA GLN A 47 -17.99 9.25 10.02
C GLN A 47 -17.40 7.93 10.54
N GLY A 48 -17.91 7.43 11.66
CA GLY A 48 -17.49 6.15 12.21
C GLY A 48 -17.70 5.02 11.21
N LEU A 49 -18.88 4.94 10.59
CA LEU A 49 -19.20 3.98 9.55
C LEU A 49 -18.25 4.08 8.33
N THR A 50 -18.08 5.31 7.84
CA THR A 50 -17.18 5.55 6.69
C THR A 50 -15.75 5.12 7.02
N ARG A 51 -15.23 5.47 8.21
CA ARG A 51 -13.90 5.03 8.65
C ARG A 51 -13.77 3.51 8.71
N VAL A 52 -14.75 2.81 9.28
CA VAL A 52 -14.73 1.33 9.38
C VAL A 52 -14.69 0.69 8.00
N ILE A 53 -15.50 1.17 7.05
CA ILE A 53 -15.52 0.65 5.68
C ILE A 53 -14.20 0.93 4.97
N VAL A 54 -13.75 2.14 5.08
CA VAL A 54 -12.60 2.69 4.35
C VAL A 54 -11.27 2.09 4.85
N ILE A 55 -11.12 1.86 6.17
CA ILE A 55 -9.89 1.28 6.74
C ILE A 55 -9.63 -0.14 6.22
N ASN A 56 -10.66 -0.86 5.77
CA ASN A 56 -10.53 -2.20 5.20
C ASN A 56 -10.11 -2.21 3.72
N ALA A 57 -10.10 -1.07 3.04
CA ALA A 57 -9.76 -0.98 1.62
C ALA A 57 -8.30 -1.38 1.36
N VAL A 58 -7.37 -0.91 2.18
CA VAL A 58 -5.93 -1.18 2.03
C VAL A 58 -5.60 -2.66 2.30
N PRO A 59 -6.05 -3.28 3.41
CA PRO A 59 -5.94 -4.71 3.62
C PRO A 59 -6.48 -5.55 2.49
N LEU A 60 -7.68 -5.24 2.00
CA LEU A 60 -8.28 -5.93 0.87
C LEU A 60 -7.41 -5.82 -0.39
N PHE A 61 -6.86 -4.64 -0.66
CA PHE A 61 -5.99 -4.44 -1.82
C PHE A 61 -4.67 -5.22 -1.72
N PHE A 62 -4.05 -5.27 -0.55
CA PHE A 62 -2.86 -6.08 -0.30
C PHE A 62 -3.15 -7.57 -0.48
N PHE A 63 -4.26 -8.05 0.07
CA PHE A 63 -4.70 -9.44 -0.08
C PHE A 63 -4.89 -9.81 -1.56
N ILE A 64 -5.69 -9.03 -2.32
CA ILE A 64 -5.93 -9.26 -3.74
C ILE A 64 -4.60 -9.18 -4.54
N SER A 65 -3.70 -8.27 -4.18
CA SER A 65 -2.41 -8.12 -4.86
C SER A 65 -1.51 -9.33 -4.65
N GLY A 66 -1.43 -9.87 -3.43
CA GLY A 66 -0.74 -11.11 -3.11
C GLY A 66 -1.35 -12.30 -3.85
N TYR A 67 -2.65 -12.46 -3.76
CA TYR A 67 -3.40 -13.52 -4.45
C TYR A 67 -3.12 -13.53 -5.95
N LEU A 68 -3.29 -12.39 -6.63
CA LEU A 68 -3.11 -12.30 -8.08
C LEU A 68 -1.65 -12.41 -8.52
N PHE A 69 -0.69 -12.03 -7.67
CA PHE A 69 0.72 -12.19 -8.00
C PHE A 69 1.09 -13.67 -8.14
N PHE A 70 0.60 -14.52 -7.23
CA PHE A 70 0.93 -15.93 -7.21
C PHE A 70 0.03 -16.79 -8.12
N LEU A 71 -1.19 -16.32 -8.40
CA LEU A 71 -2.12 -17.02 -9.29
C LEU A 71 -1.64 -17.05 -10.74
N LYS A 72 -1.02 -15.98 -11.24
CA LYS A 72 -0.54 -15.90 -12.63
C LYS A 72 0.62 -16.84 -12.88
N LYS A 73 0.49 -17.71 -13.88
CA LYS A 73 1.57 -18.55 -14.41
C LYS A 73 2.51 -17.69 -15.25
N ASP A 74 3.55 -17.18 -14.63
CA ASP A 74 4.60 -16.42 -15.33
C ASP A 74 5.90 -16.56 -14.54
N THR A 75 7.03 -16.37 -15.19
CA THR A 75 8.31 -16.36 -14.50
C THR A 75 8.37 -15.17 -13.53
N TYR A 76 9.10 -15.32 -12.41
CA TYR A 76 9.28 -14.22 -11.46
C TYR A 76 9.82 -12.95 -12.14
N GLN A 77 10.80 -13.11 -13.06
CA GLN A 77 11.35 -12.00 -13.81
C GLN A 77 10.29 -11.22 -14.60
N ASN A 78 9.42 -11.94 -15.32
CA ASN A 78 8.34 -11.32 -16.09
C ASN A 78 7.30 -10.65 -15.18
N LYS A 79 6.96 -11.30 -14.06
CA LYS A 79 6.05 -10.72 -13.06
C LYS A 79 6.63 -9.41 -12.50
N TRP A 80 7.90 -9.41 -12.12
CA TRP A 80 8.58 -8.23 -11.60
C TRP A 80 8.68 -7.11 -12.64
N LYS A 81 9.06 -7.42 -13.87
CA LYS A 81 9.13 -6.45 -14.97
C LYS A 81 7.77 -5.77 -15.22
N LYS A 82 6.67 -6.54 -15.21
CA LYS A 82 5.32 -6.00 -15.34
C LYS A 82 4.95 -5.12 -14.14
N ARG A 83 5.29 -5.54 -12.92
CA ARG A 83 5.03 -4.77 -11.70
C ARG A 83 5.89 -3.52 -11.59
N PHE A 84 7.15 -3.57 -12.01
CA PHE A 84 8.01 -2.39 -12.09
C PHE A 84 7.36 -1.30 -12.94
N LYS A 85 6.91 -1.63 -14.15
CA LYS A 85 6.22 -0.66 -15.01
C LYS A 85 4.92 -0.11 -14.40
N SER A 86 4.15 -0.96 -13.73
CA SER A 86 2.81 -0.57 -13.24
C SER A 86 2.81 0.07 -11.85
N LEU A 87 3.86 -0.09 -11.07
CA LEU A 87 3.95 0.42 -9.68
C LEU A 87 5.10 1.41 -9.51
N VAL A 88 6.33 1.03 -9.88
CA VAL A 88 7.52 1.83 -9.58
C VAL A 88 7.58 3.09 -10.44
N ILE A 89 7.28 2.97 -11.75
CA ILE A 89 7.30 4.13 -12.63
C ILE A 89 6.27 5.19 -12.20
N PRO A 90 4.97 4.87 -12.01
CA PRO A 90 4.01 5.85 -11.51
C PRO A 90 4.40 6.40 -10.13
N TYR A 91 4.92 5.56 -9.24
CA TYR A 91 5.39 6.00 -7.93
C TYR A 91 6.45 7.10 -8.02
N ILE A 92 7.50 6.87 -8.83
CA ILE A 92 8.57 7.85 -9.03
C ILE A 92 8.03 9.14 -9.65
N ILE A 93 7.16 9.03 -10.68
CA ILE A 93 6.57 10.20 -11.34
C ILE A 93 5.80 11.05 -10.33
N TRP A 94 4.97 10.43 -9.49
CA TRP A 94 4.20 11.15 -8.48
C TRP A 94 5.07 11.75 -7.37
N CYS A 95 6.16 11.09 -6.97
CA CYS A 95 7.12 11.68 -6.04
C CYS A 95 7.79 12.94 -6.65
N ILE A 96 8.16 12.87 -7.93
CA ILE A 96 8.73 14.04 -8.65
C ILE A 96 7.70 15.18 -8.74
N ILE A 97 6.46 14.88 -9.10
CA ILE A 97 5.38 15.89 -9.15
C ILE A 97 5.17 16.49 -7.75
N GLY A 98 5.15 15.65 -6.70
CA GLY A 98 5.02 16.08 -5.31
C GLY A 98 6.18 16.96 -4.81
N PHE A 99 7.35 16.85 -5.42
CA PHE A 99 8.47 17.75 -5.20
C PHE A 99 8.36 19.02 -6.05
N LEU A 100 8.05 18.90 -7.33
CA LEU A 100 8.06 20.04 -8.28
C LEU A 100 6.99 21.09 -7.92
N ILE A 101 5.81 20.68 -7.48
CA ILE A 101 4.75 21.62 -7.14
C ILE A 101 5.21 22.57 -6.01
N PRO A 102 5.57 22.13 -4.80
CA PRO A 102 6.03 23.02 -3.76
C PRO A 102 7.35 23.75 -4.15
N PHE A 103 8.23 23.14 -4.93
CA PHE A 103 9.43 23.80 -5.43
C PHE A 103 9.10 25.05 -6.27
N VAL A 104 8.21 24.91 -7.25
CA VAL A 104 7.79 26.03 -8.09
C VAL A 104 7.12 27.12 -7.24
N PHE A 105 6.21 26.74 -6.34
CA PHE A 105 5.53 27.73 -5.50
C PHE A 105 6.47 28.43 -4.51
N GLN A 106 7.39 27.71 -3.89
CA GLN A 106 8.30 28.27 -2.88
C GLN A 106 9.44 29.08 -3.52
N GLN A 107 10.10 28.52 -4.53
CA GLN A 107 11.36 29.09 -5.06
C GLN A 107 11.16 29.98 -6.28
N VAL A 108 10.18 29.67 -7.14
CA VAL A 108 9.98 30.41 -8.40
C VAL A 108 8.95 31.52 -8.24
N LEU A 109 7.83 31.24 -7.59
CA LEU A 109 6.73 32.19 -7.45
C LEU A 109 6.77 33.00 -6.14
N GLY A 110 7.66 32.69 -5.22
CA GLY A 110 7.74 33.36 -3.92
C GLY A 110 6.53 33.15 -3.00
N LEU A 111 5.67 32.18 -3.33
CA LEU A 111 4.43 31.86 -2.60
C LEU A 111 4.66 30.79 -1.51
N GLY A 112 5.83 30.84 -0.86
CA GLY A 112 6.20 29.87 0.18
C GLY A 112 5.24 29.80 1.36
N TYR A 113 4.47 30.87 1.61
CA TYR A 113 3.45 30.91 2.66
C TYR A 113 2.31 29.88 2.46
N LEU A 114 2.06 29.44 1.22
CA LEU A 114 1.07 28.39 0.92
C LEU A 114 1.54 26.97 1.36
N PHE A 115 2.84 26.81 1.58
CA PHE A 115 3.46 25.52 1.93
C PHE A 115 4.29 25.63 3.21
N LYS A 116 3.76 26.30 4.24
CA LYS A 116 4.46 26.57 5.50
C LYS A 116 4.98 25.32 6.24
N GLY A 117 4.37 24.14 5.99
CA GLY A 117 4.74 22.87 6.59
C GLY A 117 5.82 22.09 5.84
N GLY A 118 6.48 22.67 4.84
CA GLY A 118 7.44 21.96 4.00
C GLY A 118 6.78 21.16 2.87
N ALA A 119 7.57 20.33 2.18
CA ALA A 119 7.09 19.44 1.15
C ALA A 119 6.69 18.09 1.78
N GLY A 120 5.40 17.89 2.03
CA GLY A 120 4.89 16.72 2.73
C GLY A 120 5.34 16.69 4.20
N HIS A 121 6.00 15.61 4.62
CA HIS A 121 6.59 15.46 5.96
C HIS A 121 8.06 15.91 6.03
N LEU A 122 8.58 16.48 4.95
CA LEU A 122 9.94 16.96 4.89
C LEU A 122 10.00 18.46 5.25
N LYS A 123 11.21 18.92 5.58
CA LYS A 123 11.50 20.33 5.82
C LYS A 123 11.26 21.17 4.53
N PRO A 124 11.23 22.52 4.63
CA PRO A 124 11.14 23.39 3.46
C PRO A 124 12.20 23.04 2.42
N ILE A 125 11.86 23.14 1.14
CA ILE A 125 12.77 22.71 0.05
C ILE A 125 14.06 23.52 0.02
N ALA A 126 14.03 24.79 0.47
CA ALA A 126 15.24 25.63 0.59
C ALA A 126 16.28 25.06 1.57
N GLU A 127 15.86 24.18 2.50
CA GLU A 127 16.69 23.56 3.52
C GLU A 127 17.06 22.11 3.18
N PHE A 128 16.75 21.63 1.96
CA PHE A 128 17.07 20.26 1.55
C PHE A 128 18.55 20.05 1.40
N GLU A 129 19.02 18.99 2.04
CA GLU A 129 20.34 18.41 1.84
C GLU A 129 20.29 17.24 0.86
N ALA A 130 21.45 16.77 0.40
CA ALA A 130 21.53 15.66 -0.58
C ALA A 130 20.73 14.42 -0.16
N LEU A 131 20.70 14.10 1.16
CA LEU A 131 19.96 12.97 1.69
C LEU A 131 18.44 13.17 1.63
N ASP A 132 17.95 14.40 1.69
CA ASP A 132 16.51 14.68 1.68
C ASP A 132 15.90 14.42 0.29
N TYR A 133 16.68 14.61 -0.79
CA TYR A 133 16.28 14.21 -2.15
C TYR A 133 16.12 12.69 -2.31
N LEU A 134 16.83 11.89 -1.53
CA LEU A 134 16.59 10.44 -1.48
C LEU A 134 15.38 10.09 -0.61
N LYS A 135 15.23 10.79 0.52
CA LYS A 135 14.09 10.59 1.43
C LYS A 135 12.76 10.94 0.78
N MET A 136 12.71 11.85 -0.20
CA MET A 136 11.46 12.16 -0.89
C MET A 136 10.86 10.95 -1.60
N PHE A 137 11.70 10.00 -2.02
CA PHE A 137 11.25 8.74 -2.61
C PHE A 137 11.07 7.65 -1.55
N TRP A 138 12.01 7.59 -0.58
CA TRP A 138 12.06 6.48 0.36
C TRP A 138 12.51 6.92 1.73
N ASN A 139 11.56 7.36 2.55
CA ASN A 139 11.83 7.66 3.94
C ASN A 139 11.48 6.46 4.82
N ILE A 140 12.51 5.67 5.18
CA ILE A 140 12.35 4.48 6.01
C ILE A 140 12.08 4.86 7.47
N ARG A 141 12.67 5.97 7.96
CA ARG A 141 12.55 6.39 9.36
C ARG A 141 11.18 6.99 9.68
N ASP A 142 10.77 7.97 8.89
CA ASP A 142 9.56 8.76 9.18
C ASP A 142 8.32 8.21 8.44
N GLY A 143 8.50 7.10 7.76
CA GLY A 143 7.41 6.25 7.31
C GLY A 143 6.66 6.68 6.04
N ALA A 144 6.84 7.90 5.53
CA ALA A 144 6.11 8.36 4.34
C ALA A 144 7.03 8.96 3.27
N PRO A 145 6.73 8.78 1.97
CA PRO A 145 7.36 9.52 0.90
C PRO A 145 6.91 10.99 0.92
N ILE A 146 7.45 11.82 0.03
CA ILE A 146 7.11 13.25 -0.05
C ILE A 146 5.59 13.50 -0.16
N LEU A 147 4.86 12.66 -0.90
CA LEU A 147 3.41 12.57 -0.86
C LEU A 147 3.01 11.45 0.09
N SER A 148 2.49 11.80 1.24
CA SER A 148 2.09 10.83 2.28
C SER A 148 1.13 9.77 1.74
N THR A 149 0.23 10.13 0.82
CA THR A 149 -0.72 9.22 0.17
C THR A 149 -0.07 8.05 -0.58
N LEU A 150 1.20 8.20 -0.97
CA LEU A 150 1.94 7.15 -1.70
C LEU A 150 2.54 6.06 -0.78
N TRP A 151 2.38 6.17 0.55
CA TRP A 151 2.88 5.15 1.50
C TRP A 151 2.41 3.74 1.13
N PHE A 152 1.15 3.63 0.72
CA PHE A 152 0.53 2.38 0.29
C PHE A 152 1.22 1.78 -0.94
N MET A 153 1.51 2.60 -1.97
CA MET A 153 2.17 2.14 -3.20
C MET A 153 3.61 1.70 -2.91
N ARG A 154 4.33 2.42 -2.05
CA ARG A 154 5.67 2.05 -1.57
C ARG A 154 5.64 0.69 -0.86
N ASN A 155 4.70 0.49 0.07
CA ASN A 155 4.56 -0.78 0.79
C ASN A 155 4.25 -1.92 -0.17
N LEU A 156 3.39 -1.69 -1.16
CA LEU A 156 3.10 -2.70 -2.19
C LEU A 156 4.33 -3.04 -3.04
N ILE A 157 5.17 -2.07 -3.39
CA ILE A 157 6.44 -2.31 -4.10
C ILE A 157 7.36 -3.22 -3.26
N LEU A 158 7.49 -2.93 -1.96
CA LEU A 158 8.26 -3.78 -1.04
C LEU A 158 7.71 -5.20 -0.92
N LEU A 159 6.41 -5.34 -0.72
CA LEU A 159 5.76 -6.65 -0.63
C LEU A 159 5.99 -7.47 -1.90
N VAL A 160 5.90 -6.84 -3.07
CA VAL A 160 6.22 -7.49 -4.35
C VAL A 160 7.69 -7.85 -4.44
N ALA A 161 8.61 -7.04 -3.95
CA ALA A 161 10.03 -7.37 -3.90
C ALA A 161 10.30 -8.55 -2.97
N LEU A 162 9.58 -8.65 -1.86
CA LEU A 162 9.70 -9.72 -0.86
C LEU A 162 8.95 -11.01 -1.25
N THR A 163 8.28 -11.06 -2.40
CA THR A 163 7.52 -12.25 -2.83
C THR A 163 8.32 -13.56 -2.84
N PRO A 164 9.64 -13.62 -3.19
CA PRO A 164 10.40 -14.88 -3.08
C PRO A 164 10.49 -15.39 -1.65
N ILE A 165 10.62 -14.47 -0.67
CA ILE A 165 10.70 -14.81 0.76
C ILE A 165 9.33 -15.34 1.22
N PHE A 166 8.24 -14.65 0.87
CA PHE A 166 6.89 -15.11 1.17
C PHE A 166 6.61 -16.50 0.59
N HIS A 167 7.03 -16.73 -0.66
CA HIS A 167 6.87 -18.02 -1.32
C HIS A 167 7.67 -19.12 -0.61
N PHE A 168 8.93 -18.85 -0.29
CA PHE A 168 9.81 -19.79 0.41
C PHE A 168 9.21 -20.16 1.79
N LEU A 169 8.80 -19.17 2.57
CA LEU A 169 8.21 -19.40 3.88
C LEU A 169 6.88 -20.16 3.80
N ALA A 170 6.00 -19.79 2.86
CA ALA A 170 4.72 -20.45 2.67
C ALA A 170 4.86 -21.92 2.26
N THR A 171 5.85 -22.25 1.41
CA THR A 171 6.10 -23.63 0.98
C THR A 171 6.77 -24.47 2.08
N ARG A 172 7.66 -23.87 2.88
CA ARG A 172 8.37 -24.58 3.95
C ARG A 172 7.50 -24.78 5.21
N LEU A 173 6.82 -23.71 5.64
CA LEU A 173 6.04 -23.73 6.87
C LEU A 173 4.62 -24.26 6.68
N LYS A 174 4.12 -24.33 5.44
CA LYS A 174 2.77 -24.81 5.12
C LYS A 174 1.71 -24.06 5.96
N TRP A 175 1.00 -24.78 6.83
CA TRP A 175 0.03 -24.20 7.77
C TRP A 175 0.66 -23.31 8.86
N GLY A 176 1.93 -23.50 9.16
CA GLY A 176 2.66 -22.65 10.09
C GLY A 176 2.83 -21.21 9.56
N PHE A 177 2.86 -21.00 8.25
CA PHE A 177 3.00 -19.67 7.66
C PHE A 177 1.83 -18.73 7.98
N PRO A 178 0.55 -19.08 7.71
CA PRO A 178 -0.57 -18.21 8.10
C PRO A 178 -0.67 -18.04 9.63
N VAL A 179 -0.32 -19.06 10.43
CA VAL A 179 -0.29 -18.93 11.90
C VAL A 179 0.77 -17.94 12.34
N LEU A 180 1.98 -17.98 11.75
CA LEU A 180 3.05 -17.01 12.03
C LEU A 180 2.63 -15.58 11.69
N LEU A 181 2.03 -15.38 10.53
CA LEU A 181 1.53 -14.07 10.10
C LEU A 181 0.40 -13.56 11.00
N ALA A 182 -0.53 -14.45 11.39
CA ALA A 182 -1.62 -14.12 12.31
C ALA A 182 -1.09 -13.77 13.70
N ALA A 183 -0.14 -14.52 14.22
CA ALA A 183 0.50 -14.24 15.50
C ALA A 183 1.22 -12.88 15.48
N ASN A 184 1.95 -12.57 14.39
CA ASN A 184 2.56 -11.26 14.25
C ASN A 184 1.51 -10.13 14.18
N TYR A 185 0.43 -10.34 13.45
CA TYR A 185 -0.62 -9.32 13.29
C TYR A 185 -1.42 -9.09 14.57
N LEU A 186 -1.76 -10.16 15.32
CA LEU A 186 -2.67 -10.08 16.48
C LEU A 186 -1.95 -9.89 17.82
N ILE A 187 -0.70 -10.35 17.94
CA ILE A 187 0.01 -10.42 19.23
C ILE A 187 1.27 -9.56 19.22
N PHE A 188 2.18 -9.80 18.29
CA PHE A 188 3.50 -9.19 18.33
C PHE A 188 3.56 -7.80 17.69
N HIS A 189 2.71 -7.50 16.72
CA HIS A 189 2.66 -6.22 15.99
C HIS A 189 4.02 -5.74 15.46
N GLN A 190 4.92 -6.69 15.12
CA GLN A 190 6.25 -6.35 14.63
C GLN A 190 6.19 -5.86 13.19
N ASN A 191 6.77 -4.69 12.97
CA ASN A 191 6.90 -4.10 11.66
C ASN A 191 8.26 -4.47 11.05
N PHE A 192 8.31 -4.64 9.74
CA PHE A 192 9.54 -4.91 9.01
C PHE A 192 9.81 -3.79 8.02
N LEU A 193 10.90 -3.05 8.22
CA LEU A 193 11.16 -1.80 7.50
C LEU A 193 9.98 -0.84 7.68
N CYS A 194 9.32 -0.46 6.59
CA CYS A 194 8.11 0.37 6.62
C CYS A 194 6.81 -0.42 6.46
N LEU A 195 6.89 -1.76 6.40
CA LEU A 195 5.72 -2.64 6.33
C LEU A 195 5.13 -2.86 7.71
N SER A 196 3.84 -2.62 7.84
CA SER A 196 3.11 -2.98 9.05
C SER A 196 2.86 -4.48 9.11
N SER A 197 2.57 -4.99 10.32
CA SER A 197 2.14 -6.38 10.50
C SER A 197 0.89 -6.72 9.68
N ALA A 198 -0.04 -5.76 9.52
CA ALA A 198 -1.22 -5.90 8.69
C ALA A 198 -0.87 -6.06 7.20
N ASP A 199 0.04 -5.23 6.66
CA ASP A 199 0.48 -5.30 5.26
C ASP A 199 1.02 -6.70 4.92
N MET A 200 1.90 -7.20 5.79
CA MET A 200 2.50 -8.52 5.65
C MET A 200 1.47 -9.64 5.78
N PHE A 201 0.55 -9.52 6.74
CA PHE A 201 -0.50 -10.51 6.97
C PHE A 201 -1.43 -10.63 5.75
N PHE A 202 -2.05 -9.55 5.31
CA PHE A 202 -3.03 -9.62 4.23
C PHE A 202 -2.39 -10.02 2.90
N PHE A 203 -1.23 -9.49 2.57
CA PHE A 203 -0.51 -9.89 1.34
C PHE A 203 -0.06 -11.35 1.41
N GLY A 204 0.49 -11.79 2.53
CA GLY A 204 0.94 -13.16 2.74
C GLY A 204 -0.20 -14.17 2.73
N MET A 205 -1.37 -13.82 3.29
CA MET A 205 -2.58 -14.65 3.24
C MET A 205 -3.07 -14.83 1.80
N GLY A 206 -3.02 -13.78 0.97
CA GLY A 206 -3.32 -13.88 -0.45
C GLY A 206 -2.40 -14.86 -1.18
N ASN A 207 -1.09 -14.84 -0.86
CA ASN A 207 -0.11 -15.80 -1.36
C ASN A 207 -0.44 -17.23 -0.91
N TRP A 208 -0.58 -17.43 0.40
CA TRP A 208 -0.81 -18.75 0.97
C TRP A 208 -2.08 -19.41 0.42
N LEU A 209 -3.15 -18.66 0.23
CA LEU A 209 -4.41 -19.18 -0.31
C LEU A 209 -4.22 -19.79 -1.71
N VAL A 210 -3.43 -19.16 -2.58
CA VAL A 210 -3.13 -19.71 -3.91
C VAL A 210 -2.31 -20.98 -3.83
N LEU A 211 -1.31 -21.00 -2.95
CA LEU A 211 -0.43 -22.18 -2.79
C LEU A 211 -1.18 -23.37 -2.19
N SER A 212 -2.00 -23.14 -1.15
CA SER A 212 -2.81 -24.18 -0.53
C SER A 212 -3.85 -24.76 -1.48
N ALA A 213 -4.49 -23.92 -2.27
CA ALA A 213 -5.48 -24.35 -3.25
C ALA A 213 -4.88 -25.14 -4.44
N ASN A 214 -3.62 -24.85 -4.80
CA ASN A 214 -2.90 -25.60 -5.81
C ASN A 214 -2.35 -26.94 -5.29
N SER A 215 -2.17 -27.06 -3.97
CA SER A 215 -1.68 -28.30 -3.32
C SER A 215 -2.81 -29.21 -2.82
N GLY A 216 -4.06 -28.74 -2.81
CA GLY A 216 -5.25 -29.55 -2.43
C GLY A 216 -5.58 -30.72 -3.38
N GLY A 217 -4.78 -30.92 -4.45
CA GLY A 217 -4.81 -32.10 -5.32
C GLY A 217 -3.61 -33.05 -5.16
N GLY A 218 -2.74 -32.80 -4.21
CA GLY A 218 -1.53 -33.60 -3.93
C GLY A 218 -0.66 -32.84 -2.95
N THR A 219 -0.11 -33.52 -1.99
CA THR A 219 0.81 -33.02 -0.97
C THR A 219 1.71 -31.88 -1.43
N PHE A 220 1.83 -30.85 -0.56
CA PHE A 220 2.82 -29.76 -0.74
C PHE A 220 4.19 -30.35 -1.08
N THR A 221 4.57 -30.40 -2.33
CA THR A 221 5.92 -30.73 -2.80
C THR A 221 6.67 -29.47 -3.14
#